data_282635a99ca93a2dc8a80b2384071f6d
#
_entry.id   282635a99ca93a2dc8a80b2384071f6d
#
_cell.length_a   1.000
_cell.length_b   1.000
_cell.length_c   1.000
_cell.angle_alpha   90.00
_cell.angle_beta   90.00
_cell.angle_gamma   90.00
#
_symmetry.space_group_name_H-M   'P 1'
#
loop_
_entity.id
_entity.type
_entity.pdbx_description
1 polymer ?
#
loop_
_entity_poly.entity_id
_entity_poly.type
_entity_poly.pdbx_seq_one_letter_code
_entity_poly.pdbx_strand_id
1 'polypeptide(L)'
;MSDLLQTAVVQADQINGVLDSISAEAQARDADPAPPFPESAIAALERAGALAGNAVMGTPRPPAVDELDLVRRVARADGSVGRIYDGHVNAVERIAVQGPAALADREIEAIAAGEVRAGVWGGDPVPGEGTPARVLSVGGVEVLRGVKTFCSGAGGLHRALVLARDGDGGGPPISAWVDLTDPDRVQIDESWYRSHGLRASVSHRVVFRDAPVLARLGPPGSISEQPWFARDALRTAASWAGMVDAAAHAALHELAVRPGRGPLEGLAAGRILTCRHTVSVWIDAAAQSMDGTGLELPQASIHARAAISDASHVLLDEAARACGSRPFARATELDRARRDLEVFLLQHRLDPLLARAGDAALSQAVD
;
A
#
# COMPACT_ATOMS: atom_id res chain seq x y z
N MET A 1 29.58 8.83 1.33
CA MET A 1 28.40 8.67 0.45
C MET A 1 28.39 7.34 -0.35
N SER A 2 29.56 6.87 -0.85
CA SER A 2 29.63 5.60 -1.61
C SER A 2 29.37 4.33 -0.76
N ASP A 3 29.83 4.27 0.49
CA ASP A 3 29.75 3.06 1.32
C ASP A 3 28.36 2.82 1.95
N LEU A 4 27.61 3.90 2.23
CA LEU A 4 26.23 3.77 2.75
C LEU A 4 25.23 3.30 1.68
N LEU A 5 25.50 3.61 0.42
CA LEU A 5 24.66 3.17 -0.70
C LEU A 5 24.87 1.69 -1.07
N GLN A 6 26.04 1.11 -0.78
CA GLN A 6 26.28 -0.31 -1.01
C GLN A 6 25.63 -1.23 0.03
N THR A 7 25.23 -0.72 1.20
CA THR A 7 24.60 -1.51 2.26
C THR A 7 23.08 -1.69 2.05
N ALA A 8 22.47 -0.96 1.13
CA ALA A 8 21.03 -0.97 0.92
C ALA A 8 20.51 -2.03 -0.08
N VAL A 9 21.37 -2.86 -0.65
CA VAL A 9 20.91 -3.98 -1.47
C VAL A 9 20.40 -5.08 -0.54
N VAL A 10 19.09 -5.26 -0.51
CA VAL A 10 18.45 -6.35 0.25
C VAL A 10 18.98 -7.69 -0.26
N GLN A 11 19.70 -8.42 0.58
CA GLN A 11 20.15 -9.76 0.23
C GLN A 11 18.94 -10.70 0.21
N ALA A 12 18.74 -11.42 -0.88
CA ALA A 12 17.55 -12.26 -1.10
C ALA A 12 17.30 -13.27 0.04
N ASP A 13 18.33 -13.88 0.58
CA ASP A 13 18.22 -14.84 1.69
C ASP A 13 17.82 -14.17 3.01
N GLN A 14 18.31 -12.97 3.27
CA GLN A 14 17.96 -12.22 4.48
C GLN A 14 16.49 -11.80 4.47
N ILE A 15 15.98 -11.33 3.34
CA ILE A 15 14.56 -10.93 3.25
C ILE A 15 13.61 -12.13 3.36
N ASN A 16 13.98 -13.30 2.84
CA ASN A 16 13.17 -14.52 2.97
C ASN A 16 12.90 -14.87 4.44
N GLY A 17 13.94 -14.91 5.27
CA GLY A 17 13.78 -15.21 6.70
C GLY A 17 12.93 -14.18 7.45
N VAL A 18 13.02 -12.89 7.07
CA VAL A 18 12.16 -11.83 7.61
C VAL A 18 10.71 -12.05 7.23
N LEU A 19 10.42 -12.36 5.96
CA LEU A 19 9.05 -12.57 5.48
C LEU A 19 8.41 -13.82 6.10
N ASP A 20 9.18 -14.88 6.32
CA ASP A 20 8.73 -16.09 7.02
C ASP A 20 8.34 -15.77 8.47
N SER A 21 9.15 -14.97 9.17
CA SER A 21 8.84 -14.51 10.54
C SER A 21 7.57 -13.65 10.58
N ILE A 22 7.41 -12.71 9.63
CA ILE A 22 6.21 -11.86 9.51
C ILE A 22 4.96 -12.72 9.30
N SER A 23 5.05 -13.70 8.41
CA SER A 23 3.94 -14.62 8.08
C SER A 23 3.56 -15.49 9.29
N ALA A 24 4.53 -16.01 10.03
CA ALA A 24 4.29 -16.83 11.21
C ALA A 24 3.49 -16.10 12.31
N GLU A 25 3.66 -14.79 12.45
CA GLU A 25 2.96 -13.96 13.43
C GLU A 25 1.64 -13.35 12.93
N ALA A 26 1.38 -13.38 11.61
CA ALA A 26 0.27 -12.65 10.98
C ALA A 26 -1.11 -13.04 11.54
N GLN A 27 -1.33 -14.33 11.82
CA GLN A 27 -2.59 -14.81 12.39
C GLN A 27 -2.80 -14.33 13.83
N ALA A 28 -1.74 -14.28 14.62
CA ALA A 28 -1.81 -13.78 16.00
C ALA A 28 -2.09 -12.28 16.03
N ARG A 29 -1.47 -11.50 15.13
CA ARG A 29 -1.76 -10.06 14.98
C ARG A 29 -3.21 -9.81 14.59
N ASP A 30 -3.74 -10.57 13.63
CA ASP A 30 -5.14 -10.43 13.19
C ASP A 30 -6.15 -10.82 14.29
N ALA A 31 -5.82 -11.80 15.13
CA ALA A 31 -6.69 -12.28 16.20
C ALA A 31 -6.79 -11.31 17.39
N ASP A 32 -5.86 -10.37 17.52
CA ASP A 32 -5.91 -9.36 18.58
C ASP A 32 -7.17 -8.47 18.41
N PRO A 33 -8.00 -8.30 19.45
CA PRO A 33 -9.18 -7.44 19.38
C PRO A 33 -8.88 -5.97 19.06
N ALA A 34 -7.71 -5.48 19.46
CA ALA A 34 -7.22 -4.13 19.21
C ALA A 34 -5.73 -4.20 18.81
N PRO A 35 -5.43 -4.69 17.59
CA PRO A 35 -4.05 -4.92 17.19
C PRO A 35 -3.27 -3.61 17.23
N PRO A 36 -2.10 -3.58 17.88
CA PRO A 36 -1.22 -2.43 17.86
C PRO A 36 -0.53 -2.32 16.49
N PHE A 37 0.18 -1.21 16.28
CA PHE A 37 1.11 -1.09 15.16
C PHE A 37 2.09 -2.29 15.13
N PRO A 38 2.32 -2.92 13.97
CA PRO A 38 3.10 -4.14 13.85
C PRO A 38 4.61 -3.85 13.93
N GLU A 39 5.07 -3.33 15.07
CA GLU A 39 6.44 -2.85 15.29
C GLU A 39 7.50 -3.91 14.98
N SER A 40 7.31 -5.16 15.44
CA SER A 40 8.28 -6.25 15.20
C SER A 40 8.50 -6.51 13.73
N ALA A 41 7.42 -6.52 12.93
CA ALA A 41 7.46 -6.76 11.50
C ALA A 41 8.11 -5.60 10.74
N ILE A 42 7.71 -4.36 11.05
CA ILE A 42 8.26 -3.17 10.38
C ILE A 42 9.75 -2.99 10.73
N ALA A 43 10.14 -3.16 12.00
CA ALA A 43 11.55 -3.10 12.40
C ALA A 43 12.39 -4.24 11.79
N ALA A 44 11.80 -5.41 11.52
CA ALA A 44 12.50 -6.48 10.82
C ALA A 44 12.76 -6.13 9.34
N LEU A 45 11.77 -5.55 8.64
CA LEU A 45 11.93 -5.03 7.27
C LEU A 45 12.96 -3.91 7.21
N GLU A 46 12.97 -3.02 8.21
CA GLU A 46 13.92 -1.92 8.35
C GLU A 46 15.35 -2.44 8.48
N ARG A 47 15.60 -3.36 9.42
CA ARG A 47 16.92 -4.00 9.60
C ARG A 47 17.41 -4.77 8.37
N ALA A 48 16.50 -5.29 7.56
CA ALA A 48 16.81 -5.93 6.28
C ALA A 48 17.03 -4.92 5.14
N GLY A 49 16.96 -3.62 5.39
CA GLY A 49 17.12 -2.57 4.40
C GLY A 49 15.90 -2.39 3.46
N ALA A 50 14.80 -3.12 3.69
CA ALA A 50 13.62 -3.07 2.81
C ALA A 50 12.92 -1.71 2.85
N LEU A 51 12.96 -0.98 3.97
CA LEU A 51 12.34 0.35 4.10
C LEU A 51 13.17 1.45 3.42
N ALA A 52 14.46 1.27 3.24
CA ALA A 52 15.29 2.21 2.51
C ALA A 52 14.84 2.38 1.05
N GLY A 53 14.24 1.34 0.48
CA GLY A 53 13.49 1.38 -0.76
C GLY A 53 14.30 1.81 -1.98
N ASN A 54 13.63 1.82 -3.12
CA ASN A 54 14.23 2.18 -4.39
C ASN A 54 14.53 3.68 -4.55
N ALA A 55 13.96 4.53 -3.71
CA ALA A 55 14.22 5.97 -3.74
C ALA A 55 15.60 6.36 -3.21
N VAL A 56 16.16 5.54 -2.32
CA VAL A 56 17.51 5.72 -1.78
C VAL A 56 18.59 5.22 -2.74
N MET A 57 18.21 4.32 -3.63
CA MET A 57 19.13 3.77 -4.61
C MET A 57 19.26 4.76 -5.76
N GLY A 58 20.29 5.55 -5.74
CA GLY A 58 20.62 6.51 -6.78
C GLY A 58 20.39 5.99 -8.21
N THR A 59 20.88 6.64 -9.22
CA THR A 59 20.82 6.15 -10.60
C THR A 59 21.94 5.13 -10.85
N PRO A 60 21.67 3.95 -11.47
CA PRO A 60 20.38 3.55 -12.02
C PRO A 60 19.42 2.98 -10.96
N ARG A 61 18.10 3.18 -11.16
CA ARG A 61 17.08 2.49 -10.37
C ARG A 61 17.16 0.98 -10.62
N PRO A 62 16.84 0.15 -9.62
CA PRO A 62 16.66 -1.26 -9.87
C PRO A 62 15.50 -1.51 -10.84
N PRO A 63 15.48 -2.68 -11.53
CA PRO A 63 14.36 -3.07 -12.36
C PRO A 63 13.04 -3.01 -11.59
N ALA A 64 11.98 -2.55 -12.24
CA ALA A 64 10.67 -2.44 -11.59
C ALA A 64 10.10 -3.81 -11.16
N VAL A 65 10.53 -4.89 -11.80
CA VAL A 65 10.17 -6.25 -11.39
C VAL A 65 10.63 -6.56 -9.97
N ASP A 66 11.82 -6.15 -9.57
CA ASP A 66 12.35 -6.37 -8.22
C ASP A 66 11.59 -5.54 -7.18
N GLU A 67 11.24 -4.29 -7.54
CA GLU A 67 10.42 -3.41 -6.71
C GLU A 67 9.04 -3.98 -6.46
N LEU A 68 8.33 -4.38 -7.52
CA LEU A 68 6.97 -4.93 -7.41
C LEU A 68 6.98 -6.32 -6.75
N ASP A 69 8.02 -7.16 -6.98
CA ASP A 69 8.17 -8.44 -6.31
C ASP A 69 8.30 -8.28 -4.79
N LEU A 70 9.13 -7.35 -4.33
CA LEU A 70 9.29 -7.12 -2.89
C LEU A 70 7.98 -6.65 -2.24
N VAL A 71 7.27 -5.69 -2.86
CA VAL A 71 5.95 -5.24 -2.38
C VAL A 71 4.96 -6.41 -2.32
N ARG A 72 4.90 -7.23 -3.37
CA ARG A 72 4.05 -8.42 -3.46
C ARG A 72 4.36 -9.42 -2.36
N ARG A 73 5.64 -9.71 -2.12
CA ARG A 73 6.08 -10.68 -1.11
C ARG A 73 5.80 -10.23 0.31
N VAL A 74 6.00 -8.94 0.63
CA VAL A 74 5.65 -8.37 1.93
C VAL A 74 4.14 -8.49 2.18
N ALA A 75 3.32 -8.12 1.19
CA ALA A 75 1.86 -8.21 1.31
C ALA A 75 1.34 -9.66 1.35
N ARG A 76 2.06 -10.62 0.73
CA ARG A 76 1.77 -12.06 0.86
C ARG A 76 2.03 -12.56 2.28
N ALA A 77 3.10 -12.11 2.92
CA ALA A 77 3.43 -12.50 4.29
C ALA A 77 2.38 -12.00 5.30
N ASP A 78 1.96 -10.74 5.16
CA ASP A 78 0.91 -10.14 5.99
C ASP A 78 0.29 -8.93 5.24
N GLY A 79 -1.03 -8.97 4.99
CA GLY A 79 -1.74 -7.90 4.27
C GLY A 79 -1.67 -6.55 4.97
N SER A 80 -1.76 -6.53 6.30
CA SER A 80 -1.68 -5.29 7.09
C SER A 80 -0.28 -4.66 7.03
N VAL A 81 0.76 -5.47 7.17
CA VAL A 81 2.16 -5.03 7.01
C VAL A 81 2.42 -4.56 5.59
N GLY A 82 1.91 -5.31 4.58
CA GLY A 82 1.98 -4.94 3.18
C GLY A 82 1.36 -3.58 2.90
N ARG A 83 0.21 -3.27 3.51
CA ARG A 83 -0.45 -1.96 3.36
C ARG A 83 0.40 -0.81 3.93
N ILE A 84 1.05 -1.02 5.07
CA ILE A 84 1.95 -0.01 5.66
C ILE A 84 3.18 0.15 4.78
N TYR A 85 3.77 -0.95 4.33
CA TYR A 85 4.96 -0.98 3.48
C TYR A 85 4.72 -0.28 2.14
N ASP A 86 3.61 -0.55 1.46
CA ASP A 86 3.18 0.13 0.23
C ASP A 86 3.11 1.65 0.43
N GLY A 87 2.43 2.09 1.50
CA GLY A 87 2.34 3.51 1.85
C GLY A 87 3.70 4.15 2.13
N HIS A 88 4.62 3.40 2.74
CA HIS A 88 5.97 3.88 3.03
C HIS A 88 6.78 4.07 1.73
N VAL A 89 6.85 3.06 0.88
CA VAL A 89 7.60 3.13 -0.39
C VAL A 89 7.08 4.28 -1.29
N ASN A 90 5.75 4.47 -1.34
CA ASN A 90 5.15 5.57 -2.06
C ASN A 90 5.56 6.93 -1.47
N ALA A 91 5.55 7.10 -0.14
CA ALA A 91 5.96 8.32 0.52
C ALA A 91 7.45 8.64 0.28
N VAL A 92 8.32 7.62 0.35
CA VAL A 92 9.76 7.75 0.10
C VAL A 92 10.04 8.20 -1.34
N GLU A 93 9.37 7.62 -2.34
CA GLU A 93 9.53 8.09 -3.72
C GLU A 93 9.08 9.55 -3.87
N ARG A 94 7.96 9.93 -3.24
CA ARG A 94 7.42 11.28 -3.36
C ARG A 94 8.31 12.35 -2.72
N ILE A 95 8.87 12.11 -1.54
CA ILE A 95 9.83 13.08 -0.95
C ILE A 95 11.09 13.17 -1.81
N ALA A 96 11.57 12.06 -2.37
CA ALA A 96 12.76 12.03 -3.22
C ALA A 96 12.60 12.83 -4.52
N VAL A 97 11.42 12.78 -5.17
CA VAL A 97 11.22 13.35 -6.51
C VAL A 97 10.51 14.71 -6.51
N GLN A 98 9.78 15.05 -5.46
CA GLN A 98 8.98 16.28 -5.37
C GLN A 98 9.34 17.17 -4.17
N GLY A 99 10.18 16.67 -3.26
CA GLY A 99 10.64 17.44 -2.10
C GLY A 99 11.69 18.50 -2.44
N PRO A 100 11.81 19.57 -1.63
CA PRO A 100 12.97 20.45 -1.70
C PRO A 100 14.26 19.66 -1.48
N ALA A 101 15.26 19.81 -2.36
CA ALA A 101 16.45 18.95 -2.41
C ALA A 101 17.13 18.74 -1.05
N ALA A 102 17.40 19.81 -0.30
CA ALA A 102 18.08 19.70 1.00
C ALA A 102 17.23 18.98 2.08
N LEU A 103 15.89 19.00 1.97
CA LEU A 103 15.01 18.23 2.84
C LEU A 103 14.96 16.78 2.39
N ALA A 104 14.81 16.53 1.08
CA ALA A 104 14.77 15.20 0.51
C ALA A 104 16.04 14.41 0.87
N ASP A 105 17.23 15.01 0.71
CA ASP A 105 18.49 14.37 1.09
C ASP A 105 18.52 13.95 2.57
N ARG A 106 18.12 14.84 3.49
CA ARG A 106 18.09 14.54 4.93
C ARG A 106 17.07 13.44 5.29
N GLU A 107 15.85 13.52 4.73
CA GLU A 107 14.80 12.54 5.03
C GLU A 107 15.18 11.16 4.45
N ILE A 108 15.80 11.11 3.27
CA ILE A 108 16.29 9.86 2.66
C ILE A 108 17.42 9.25 3.49
N GLU A 109 18.38 10.08 3.96
CA GLU A 109 19.45 9.60 4.84
C GLU A 109 18.87 9.03 6.15
N ALA A 110 17.91 9.71 6.77
CA ALA A 110 17.26 9.26 7.99
C ALA A 110 16.43 7.97 7.77
N ILE A 111 15.76 7.84 6.62
CA ILE A 111 15.06 6.61 6.23
C ILE A 111 16.05 5.45 6.04
N ALA A 112 17.17 5.70 5.36
CA ALA A 112 18.21 4.69 5.14
C ALA A 112 18.88 4.25 6.46
N ALA A 113 18.97 5.15 7.43
CA ALA A 113 19.47 4.87 8.77
C ALA A 113 18.47 4.14 9.67
N GLY A 114 17.19 3.99 9.24
CA GLY A 114 16.12 3.42 10.05
C GLY A 114 15.56 4.38 11.11
N GLU A 115 15.83 5.67 10.98
CA GLU A 115 15.37 6.69 11.94
C GLU A 115 14.00 7.26 11.57
N VAL A 116 13.60 7.16 10.30
CA VAL A 116 12.34 7.72 9.78
C VAL A 116 11.56 6.67 9.02
N ARG A 117 10.30 6.51 9.43
CA ARG A 117 9.26 5.77 8.71
C ARG A 117 8.20 6.74 8.23
N ALA A 118 7.73 6.56 7.00
CA ALA A 118 6.78 7.47 6.38
C ALA A 118 5.54 6.75 5.85
N GLY A 119 4.48 7.50 5.52
CA GLY A 119 3.27 6.96 4.89
C GLY A 119 2.57 8.01 4.02
N VAL A 120 1.52 7.57 3.30
CA VAL A 120 0.67 8.45 2.49
C VAL A 120 -0.75 8.43 3.04
N TRP A 121 -1.26 9.61 3.44
CA TRP A 121 -2.58 9.79 4.04
C TRP A 121 -3.46 10.73 3.19
N GLY A 122 -4.33 10.13 2.37
CA GLY A 122 -5.21 10.85 1.45
C GLY A 122 -6.67 10.97 1.90
N GLY A 123 -7.15 10.09 2.79
CA GLY A 123 -8.56 9.98 3.15
C GLY A 123 -9.08 11.21 3.90
N ASP A 124 -10.13 11.87 3.38
CA ASP A 124 -10.84 12.94 4.08
C ASP A 124 -11.96 12.36 4.96
N PRO A 125 -12.27 13.03 6.10
CA PRO A 125 -13.43 12.66 6.92
C PRO A 125 -14.73 12.93 6.16
N VAL A 126 -15.75 12.10 6.42
CA VAL A 126 -17.12 12.40 5.98
C VAL A 126 -17.81 13.38 6.93
N PRO A 127 -18.95 14.00 6.55
CA PRO A 127 -19.69 14.88 7.42
C PRO A 127 -19.99 14.24 8.79
N GLY A 128 -19.63 14.92 9.86
CA GLY A 128 -19.76 14.44 11.24
C GLY A 128 -18.47 13.86 11.85
N GLU A 129 -17.47 13.53 11.04
CA GLU A 129 -16.18 12.99 11.55
C GLU A 129 -15.10 14.07 11.77
N GLY A 130 -15.37 15.30 11.38
CA GLY A 130 -14.46 16.44 11.54
C GLY A 130 -14.27 17.26 10.27
N THR A 131 -13.40 18.25 10.34
CA THR A 131 -13.05 19.11 9.19
C THR A 131 -11.87 18.51 8.45
N PRO A 132 -11.89 18.39 7.11
CA PRO A 132 -10.75 17.94 6.33
C PRO A 132 -9.47 18.73 6.62
N ALA A 133 -8.34 18.05 6.60
CA ALA A 133 -7.04 18.65 6.87
C ALA A 133 -6.71 19.77 5.89
N ARG A 134 -6.15 20.86 6.41
CA ARG A 134 -5.72 22.05 5.66
C ARG A 134 -4.37 22.56 6.16
N VAL A 135 -3.58 23.09 5.27
CA VAL A 135 -2.34 23.82 5.62
C VAL A 135 -2.68 25.28 5.86
N LEU A 136 -2.22 25.81 6.98
CA LEU A 136 -2.43 27.19 7.40
C LEU A 136 -1.07 27.82 7.71
N SER A 137 -0.97 29.15 7.54
CA SER A 137 0.20 29.92 8.02
C SER A 137 -0.12 30.51 9.40
N VAL A 138 0.66 30.11 10.40
CA VAL A 138 0.53 30.63 11.77
C VAL A 138 1.88 31.20 12.20
N GLY A 139 1.93 32.50 12.44
CA GLY A 139 3.20 33.17 12.80
C GLY A 139 4.30 33.05 11.73
N GLY A 140 3.95 32.91 10.46
CA GLY A 140 4.92 32.75 9.35
C GLY A 140 5.40 31.29 9.15
N VAL A 141 4.89 30.33 9.92
CA VAL A 141 5.20 28.90 9.79
C VAL A 141 3.98 28.16 9.25
N GLU A 142 4.20 27.20 8.35
CA GLU A 142 3.12 26.33 7.85
C GLU A 142 2.84 25.23 8.85
N VAL A 143 1.55 25.05 9.13
CA VAL A 143 1.04 24.02 10.04
C VAL A 143 -0.16 23.30 9.42
N LEU A 144 -0.33 22.04 9.78
CA LEU A 144 -1.49 21.24 9.39
C LEU A 144 -2.52 21.24 10.51
N ARG A 145 -3.79 21.54 10.17
CA ARG A 145 -4.93 21.49 11.09
C ARG A 145 -6.12 20.78 10.44
N GLY A 146 -6.81 19.93 11.20
CA GLY A 146 -7.99 19.20 10.74
C GLY A 146 -7.86 17.70 10.91
N VAL A 147 -8.57 16.92 10.11
CA VAL A 147 -8.73 15.47 10.27
C VAL A 147 -8.38 14.75 8.98
N LYS A 148 -7.71 13.60 9.12
CA LYS A 148 -7.58 12.57 8.09
C LYS A 148 -8.10 11.24 8.61
N THR A 149 -8.63 10.42 7.72
CA THR A 149 -9.11 9.07 8.00
C THR A 149 -8.34 8.04 7.16
N PHE A 150 -8.42 6.77 7.55
CA PHE A 150 -7.66 5.70 6.91
C PHE A 150 -6.14 5.96 6.89
N CYS A 151 -5.62 6.52 7.99
CA CYS A 151 -4.21 6.83 8.17
C CYS A 151 -3.42 5.56 8.51
N SER A 152 -3.12 4.72 7.49
CA SER A 152 -2.40 3.46 7.69
C SER A 152 -1.04 3.70 8.35
N GLY A 153 -0.71 2.87 9.35
CA GLY A 153 0.52 2.99 10.13
C GLY A 153 0.47 4.07 11.23
N ALA A 154 -0.72 4.65 11.53
CA ALA A 154 -0.83 5.66 12.59
C ALA A 154 -0.32 5.12 13.93
N GLY A 155 0.54 5.89 14.60
CA GLY A 155 1.21 5.51 15.86
C GLY A 155 2.59 4.87 15.69
N GLY A 156 2.99 4.46 14.47
CA GLY A 156 4.31 3.89 14.21
C GLY A 156 5.12 4.61 13.13
N LEU A 157 4.56 5.69 12.55
CA LEU A 157 5.23 6.50 11.53
C LEU A 157 5.75 7.82 12.13
N HIS A 158 6.87 8.31 11.60
CA HIS A 158 7.49 9.58 11.98
C HIS A 158 7.09 10.71 11.03
N ARG A 159 6.75 10.38 9.77
CA ARG A 159 6.37 11.31 8.70
C ARG A 159 5.14 10.82 7.95
N ALA A 160 4.38 11.75 7.40
CA ALA A 160 3.38 11.44 6.39
C ALA A 160 3.37 12.47 5.26
N LEU A 161 3.22 11.99 4.03
CA LEU A 161 2.69 12.79 2.95
C LEU A 161 1.18 12.87 3.12
N VAL A 162 0.68 14.03 3.49
CA VAL A 162 -0.74 14.28 3.76
C VAL A 162 -1.33 15.10 2.62
N LEU A 163 -2.40 14.59 2.00
CA LEU A 163 -3.18 15.36 1.04
C LEU A 163 -4.10 16.32 1.80
N ALA A 164 -3.84 17.62 1.68
CA ALA A 164 -4.53 18.65 2.44
C ALA A 164 -5.08 19.75 1.54
N ARG A 165 -6.04 20.53 2.03
CA ARG A 165 -6.51 21.77 1.37
C ARG A 165 -5.52 22.90 1.62
N ASP A 166 -5.42 23.84 0.68
CA ASP A 166 -4.62 25.04 0.85
C ASP A 166 -5.47 26.13 1.50
N GLY A 167 -5.27 26.36 2.79
CA GLY A 167 -6.06 27.31 3.58
C GLY A 167 -7.56 27.00 3.53
N ASP A 168 -8.38 28.04 3.34
CA ASP A 168 -9.82 27.96 3.15
C ASP A 168 -10.23 27.89 1.66
N GLY A 169 -9.23 27.83 0.76
CA GLY A 169 -9.45 27.82 -0.68
C GLY A 169 -10.00 26.49 -1.21
N GLY A 170 -10.75 26.57 -2.32
CA GLY A 170 -11.06 25.43 -3.18
C GLY A 170 -9.96 25.27 -4.21
N GLY A 171 -9.65 24.04 -4.59
CA GLY A 171 -8.63 23.77 -5.60
C GLY A 171 -8.07 22.34 -5.45
N PRO A 172 -7.08 21.99 -6.29
CA PRO A 172 -6.41 20.70 -6.14
C PRO A 172 -5.74 20.59 -4.75
N PRO A 173 -5.69 19.38 -4.18
CA PRO A 173 -5.03 19.19 -2.90
C PRO A 173 -3.53 19.48 -3.00
N ILE A 174 -2.94 19.94 -1.92
CA ILE A 174 -1.50 20.04 -1.74
C ILE A 174 -0.97 18.77 -1.08
N SER A 175 0.24 18.39 -1.42
CA SER A 175 0.98 17.29 -0.82
C SER A 175 1.88 17.87 0.29
N ALA A 176 1.43 17.77 1.55
CA ALA A 176 2.19 18.28 2.71
C ALA A 176 3.04 17.16 3.32
N TRP A 177 4.34 17.39 3.50
CA TRP A 177 5.23 16.54 4.28
C TRP A 177 5.18 16.95 5.73
N VAL A 178 4.64 16.11 6.59
CA VAL A 178 4.23 16.44 7.95
C VAL A 178 5.04 15.67 8.97
N ASP A 179 5.49 16.34 10.02
CA ASP A 179 6.06 15.71 11.21
C ASP A 179 4.95 15.15 12.11
N LEU A 180 5.04 13.86 12.45
CA LEU A 180 4.07 13.14 13.24
C LEU A 180 4.54 12.88 14.69
N THR A 181 5.72 13.32 15.06
CA THR A 181 6.38 12.90 16.31
C THR A 181 5.88 13.60 17.56
N ASP A 182 5.13 14.71 17.41
CA ASP A 182 4.57 15.47 18.54
C ASP A 182 3.14 14.98 18.88
N PRO A 183 2.93 14.23 19.95
CA PRO A 183 1.62 13.68 20.31
C PRO A 183 0.59 14.74 20.75
N ASP A 184 1.02 15.95 21.15
CA ASP A 184 0.12 17.05 21.48
C ASP A 184 -0.49 17.67 20.22
N ARG A 185 0.19 17.54 19.10
CA ARG A 185 -0.22 18.09 17.80
C ARG A 185 -0.80 17.04 16.85
N VAL A 186 -0.47 15.77 17.03
CA VAL A 186 -0.92 14.64 16.20
C VAL A 186 -1.64 13.64 17.09
N GLN A 187 -2.97 13.73 17.15
CA GLN A 187 -3.79 12.88 17.99
C GLN A 187 -4.41 11.74 17.18
N ILE A 188 -4.20 10.52 17.65
CA ILE A 188 -4.68 9.30 17.00
C ILE A 188 -5.96 8.84 17.71
N ASP A 189 -7.03 8.68 16.94
CA ASP A 189 -8.28 8.08 17.42
C ASP A 189 -8.29 6.59 17.04
N GLU A 190 -7.74 5.78 17.91
CA GLU A 190 -7.67 4.33 17.74
C GLU A 190 -9.04 3.66 17.79
N SER A 191 -10.07 4.34 18.30
CA SER A 191 -11.43 3.80 18.38
C SER A 191 -12.16 3.84 17.05
N TRP A 192 -11.71 4.64 16.08
CA TRP A 192 -12.39 4.87 14.81
C TRP A 192 -12.25 3.70 13.83
N TYR A 193 -11.04 3.09 13.71
CA TYR A 193 -10.79 2.02 12.74
C TYR A 193 -11.27 0.67 13.27
N ARG A 194 -12.41 0.19 12.79
CA ARG A 194 -13.06 -1.06 13.19
C ARG A 194 -13.26 -2.00 12.00
N SER A 195 -12.29 -2.00 11.09
CA SER A 195 -12.34 -2.85 9.90
C SER A 195 -12.26 -4.34 10.26
N HIS A 196 -12.93 -5.18 9.46
CA HIS A 196 -12.83 -6.63 9.57
C HIS A 196 -11.60 -7.21 8.86
N GLY A 197 -10.98 -6.46 7.92
CA GLY A 197 -9.71 -6.80 7.26
C GLY A 197 -8.68 -5.71 7.45
N LEU A 198 -7.42 -6.00 7.18
CA LEU A 198 -6.26 -5.11 7.36
C LEU A 198 -6.19 -4.53 8.78
N ARG A 199 -6.55 -5.30 9.79
CA ARG A 199 -6.76 -4.82 11.16
C ARG A 199 -5.48 -4.23 11.76
N ALA A 200 -4.36 -4.92 11.62
CA ALA A 200 -3.06 -4.47 12.12
C ALA A 200 -2.39 -3.41 11.21
N SER A 201 -3.06 -2.95 10.14
CA SER A 201 -2.60 -1.75 9.41
C SER A 201 -2.81 -0.46 10.19
N VAL A 202 -3.53 -0.53 11.31
CA VAL A 202 -3.83 0.58 12.23
C VAL A 202 -4.20 1.87 11.47
N SER A 203 -5.13 1.72 10.51
CA SER A 203 -5.55 2.80 9.60
C SER A 203 -6.50 3.78 10.30
N HIS A 204 -6.06 4.33 11.42
CA HIS A 204 -6.84 5.15 12.33
C HIS A 204 -7.26 6.50 11.74
N ARG A 205 -8.15 7.19 12.45
CA ARG A 205 -8.45 8.60 12.25
C ARG A 205 -7.41 9.41 13.02
N VAL A 206 -6.88 10.47 12.37
CA VAL A 206 -5.86 11.34 12.95
C VAL A 206 -6.35 12.78 12.95
N VAL A 207 -6.22 13.45 14.10
CA VAL A 207 -6.55 14.86 14.30
C VAL A 207 -5.26 15.68 14.43
N PHE A 208 -5.08 16.64 13.53
CA PHE A 208 -3.94 17.56 13.54
C PHE A 208 -4.30 18.86 14.23
N ARG A 209 -3.45 19.29 15.17
CA ARG A 209 -3.53 20.54 15.91
C ARG A 209 -2.25 21.34 15.71
N ASP A 210 -2.19 22.04 14.58
CA ASP A 210 -0.99 22.78 14.18
C ASP A 210 0.28 21.91 14.08
N ALA A 211 0.10 20.69 13.52
CA ALA A 211 1.23 19.79 13.27
C ALA A 211 2.21 20.44 12.26
N PRO A 212 3.54 20.36 12.48
CA PRO A 212 4.51 21.01 11.62
C PRO A 212 4.46 20.47 10.19
N VAL A 213 4.30 21.36 9.21
CA VAL A 213 4.50 21.07 7.79
C VAL A 213 5.94 21.37 7.44
N LEU A 214 6.73 20.35 7.17
CA LEU A 214 8.15 20.47 6.87
C LEU A 214 8.39 20.99 5.46
N ALA A 215 7.51 20.63 4.51
CA ALA A 215 7.50 21.13 3.14
C ALA A 215 6.19 20.82 2.43
N ARG A 216 5.94 21.55 1.32
CA ARG A 216 5.02 21.14 0.26
C ARG A 216 5.80 20.35 -0.79
N LEU A 217 5.30 19.17 -1.19
CA LEU A 217 5.92 18.33 -2.21
C LEU A 217 5.29 18.65 -3.58
N GLY A 218 6.01 19.44 -4.38
CA GLY A 218 5.53 19.92 -5.67
C GLY A 218 4.38 20.96 -5.58
N PRO A 219 3.82 21.37 -6.73
CA PRO A 219 2.68 22.27 -6.80
C PRO A 219 1.36 21.63 -6.37
N PRO A 220 0.28 22.40 -6.13
CA PRO A 220 -1.04 21.85 -5.89
C PRO A 220 -1.45 20.87 -7.00
N GLY A 221 -1.94 19.69 -6.62
CA GLY A 221 -2.29 18.61 -7.55
C GLY A 221 -1.14 17.68 -7.95
N SER A 222 0.08 17.94 -7.48
CA SER A 222 1.28 17.12 -7.78
C SER A 222 1.14 15.64 -7.46
N ILE A 223 0.24 15.26 -6.54
CA ILE A 223 -0.04 13.86 -6.26
C ILE A 223 -0.49 13.08 -7.51
N SER A 224 -1.15 13.74 -8.45
CA SER A 224 -1.66 13.14 -9.70
C SER A 224 -0.67 13.21 -10.86
N GLU A 225 0.53 13.78 -10.64
CA GLU A 225 1.56 13.88 -11.66
C GLU A 225 2.08 12.52 -12.12
N GLN A 226 2.21 12.37 -13.45
CA GLN A 226 2.84 11.20 -14.06
C GLN A 226 4.36 11.40 -14.15
N PRO A 227 5.14 10.34 -14.06
CA PRO A 227 4.77 8.91 -13.95
C PRO A 227 4.44 8.45 -12.52
N TRP A 228 4.60 9.30 -11.52
CA TRP A 228 4.60 8.94 -10.10
C TRP A 228 3.24 8.39 -9.63
N PHE A 229 2.14 9.00 -10.09
CA PHE A 229 0.80 8.53 -9.73
C PHE A 229 0.52 7.10 -10.22
N ALA A 230 0.96 6.79 -11.44
CA ALA A 230 0.80 5.44 -11.99
C ALA A 230 1.70 4.43 -11.26
N ARG A 231 2.93 4.82 -10.89
CA ARG A 231 3.84 3.98 -10.10
C ARG A 231 3.28 3.66 -8.72
N ASP A 232 2.76 4.67 -7.98
CA ASP A 232 2.09 4.46 -6.69
C ASP A 232 0.95 3.45 -6.82
N ALA A 233 0.14 3.61 -7.85
CA ALA A 233 -1.01 2.74 -8.10
C ALA A 233 -0.61 1.30 -8.48
N LEU A 234 0.52 1.11 -9.17
CA LEU A 234 1.03 -0.22 -9.52
C LEU A 234 1.67 -0.94 -8.32
N ARG A 235 2.30 -0.22 -7.38
CA ARG A 235 2.73 -0.79 -6.10
C ARG A 235 1.54 -1.28 -5.27
N THR A 236 0.44 -0.51 -5.24
CA THR A 236 -0.79 -0.97 -4.61
C THR A 236 -1.34 -2.24 -5.30
N ALA A 237 -1.28 -2.33 -6.63
CA ALA A 237 -1.66 -3.54 -7.36
C ALA A 237 -0.75 -4.73 -7.01
N ALA A 238 0.55 -4.50 -6.79
CA ALA A 238 1.47 -5.54 -6.32
C ALA A 238 1.15 -6.01 -4.90
N SER A 239 0.70 -5.11 -4.02
CA SER A 239 0.20 -5.49 -2.69
C SER A 239 -1.05 -6.38 -2.80
N TRP A 240 -2.01 -6.04 -3.68
CA TRP A 240 -3.17 -6.91 -3.95
C TRP A 240 -2.73 -8.27 -4.47
N ALA A 241 -1.76 -8.32 -5.40
CA ALA A 241 -1.22 -9.56 -5.93
C ALA A 241 -0.62 -10.45 -4.83
N GLY A 242 0.07 -9.86 -3.87
CA GLY A 242 0.59 -10.59 -2.70
C GLY A 242 -0.50 -11.21 -1.83
N MET A 243 -1.58 -10.46 -1.59
CA MET A 243 -2.73 -10.99 -0.84
C MET A 243 -3.50 -12.06 -1.63
N VAL A 244 -3.55 -11.95 -2.97
CA VAL A 244 -4.06 -13.02 -3.85
C VAL A 244 -3.21 -14.28 -3.71
N ASP A 245 -1.88 -14.16 -3.67
CA ASP A 245 -0.99 -15.30 -3.44
C ASP A 245 -1.25 -15.98 -2.09
N ALA A 246 -1.47 -15.19 -1.02
CA ALA A 246 -1.80 -15.72 0.30
C ALA A 246 -3.15 -16.45 0.29
N ALA A 247 -4.19 -15.85 -0.28
CA ALA A 247 -5.52 -16.46 -0.38
C ALA A 247 -5.51 -17.75 -1.23
N ALA A 248 -4.80 -17.74 -2.37
CA ALA A 248 -4.63 -18.89 -3.22
C ALA A 248 -3.90 -20.03 -2.49
N HIS A 249 -2.79 -19.71 -1.80
CA HIS A 249 -2.03 -20.69 -1.04
C HIS A 249 -2.87 -21.34 0.05
N ALA A 250 -3.56 -20.55 0.85
CA ALA A 250 -4.43 -21.04 1.92
C ALA A 250 -5.58 -21.88 1.39
N ALA A 251 -6.25 -21.46 0.30
CA ALA A 251 -7.33 -22.23 -0.31
C ALA A 251 -6.84 -23.57 -0.88
N LEU A 252 -5.71 -23.59 -1.57
CA LEU A 252 -5.11 -24.80 -2.09
C LEU A 252 -4.70 -25.77 -0.97
N HIS A 253 -4.18 -25.25 0.13
CA HIS A 253 -3.87 -26.07 1.31
C HIS A 253 -5.14 -26.70 1.91
N GLU A 254 -6.21 -25.93 2.12
CA GLU A 254 -7.50 -26.43 2.61
C GLU A 254 -8.07 -27.54 1.72
N LEU A 255 -7.95 -27.40 0.39
CA LEU A 255 -8.38 -28.43 -0.57
C LEU A 255 -7.47 -29.66 -0.54
N ALA A 256 -6.14 -29.46 -0.39
CA ALA A 256 -5.16 -30.54 -0.42
C ALA A 256 -5.29 -31.51 0.75
N VAL A 257 -5.58 -30.98 1.94
CA VAL A 257 -5.70 -31.78 3.18
C VAL A 257 -7.08 -32.42 3.37
N ARG A 258 -8.03 -32.19 2.46
CA ARG A 258 -9.40 -32.70 2.55
C ARG A 258 -9.44 -34.23 2.36
N PRO A 259 -10.03 -35.00 3.29
CA PRO A 259 -10.26 -36.41 3.08
C PRO A 259 -11.20 -36.66 1.90
N GLY A 260 -10.88 -37.64 1.08
CA GLY A 260 -11.71 -38.03 -0.06
C GLY A 260 -11.73 -37.03 -1.22
N ARG A 261 -10.64 -36.27 -1.38
CA ARG A 261 -10.44 -35.34 -2.50
C ARG A 261 -10.75 -36.00 -3.85
N GLY A 262 -11.54 -35.33 -4.67
CA GLY A 262 -12.00 -35.79 -5.96
C GLY A 262 -11.81 -34.76 -7.10
N PRO A 263 -12.43 -35.00 -8.25
CA PRO A 263 -12.29 -34.15 -9.44
C PRO A 263 -12.75 -32.71 -9.23
N LEU A 264 -13.71 -32.45 -8.33
CA LEU A 264 -14.22 -31.08 -8.08
C LEU A 264 -13.22 -30.21 -7.35
N GLU A 265 -12.47 -30.78 -6.40
CA GLU A 265 -11.35 -30.08 -5.75
C GLU A 265 -10.24 -29.76 -6.75
N GLY A 266 -9.96 -30.67 -7.69
CA GLY A 266 -9.03 -30.46 -8.79
C GLY A 266 -9.48 -29.34 -9.72
N LEU A 267 -10.77 -29.27 -10.07
CA LEU A 267 -11.34 -28.19 -10.88
C LEU A 267 -11.22 -26.83 -10.18
N ALA A 268 -11.58 -26.77 -8.90
CA ALA A 268 -11.47 -25.54 -8.10
C ALA A 268 -10.02 -25.07 -8.01
N ALA A 269 -9.08 -25.96 -7.73
CA ALA A 269 -7.66 -25.66 -7.71
C ALA A 269 -7.18 -25.10 -9.06
N GLY A 270 -7.61 -25.68 -10.20
CA GLY A 270 -7.29 -25.19 -11.54
C GLY A 270 -7.80 -23.76 -11.77
N ARG A 271 -9.01 -23.44 -11.34
CA ARG A 271 -9.59 -22.08 -11.44
C ARG A 271 -8.84 -21.06 -10.56
N ILE A 272 -8.54 -21.41 -9.31
CA ILE A 272 -7.75 -20.59 -8.39
C ILE A 272 -6.37 -20.29 -9.00
N LEU A 273 -5.68 -21.30 -9.54
CA LEU A 273 -4.39 -21.14 -10.20
C LEU A 273 -4.48 -20.26 -11.45
N THR A 274 -5.55 -20.36 -12.24
CA THR A 274 -5.77 -19.50 -13.40
C THR A 274 -5.90 -18.03 -12.99
N CYS A 275 -6.70 -17.71 -11.97
CA CYS A 275 -6.83 -16.34 -11.46
C CYS A 275 -5.49 -15.81 -10.94
N ARG A 276 -4.78 -16.61 -10.14
CA ARG A 276 -3.45 -16.25 -9.64
C ARG A 276 -2.45 -15.99 -10.78
N HIS A 277 -2.48 -16.80 -11.82
CA HIS A 277 -1.63 -16.61 -12.99
C HIS A 277 -1.98 -15.32 -13.76
N THR A 278 -3.27 -15.03 -13.94
CA THR A 278 -3.74 -13.77 -14.52
C THR A 278 -3.16 -12.57 -13.78
N VAL A 279 -3.21 -12.59 -12.44
CA VAL A 279 -2.62 -11.54 -11.59
C VAL A 279 -1.12 -11.41 -11.83
N SER A 280 -0.39 -12.53 -11.89
CA SER A 280 1.07 -12.52 -12.14
C SER A 280 1.42 -11.90 -13.50
N VAL A 281 0.72 -12.28 -14.57
CA VAL A 281 0.92 -11.72 -15.92
C VAL A 281 0.73 -10.20 -15.94
N TRP A 282 -0.27 -9.68 -15.22
CA TRP A 282 -0.49 -8.25 -15.14
C TRP A 282 0.55 -7.51 -14.29
N ILE A 283 1.10 -8.12 -13.25
CA ILE A 283 2.23 -7.54 -12.49
C ILE A 283 3.49 -7.48 -13.35
N ASP A 284 3.77 -8.53 -14.13
CA ASP A 284 4.92 -8.53 -15.07
C ASP A 284 4.76 -7.45 -16.15
N ALA A 285 3.56 -7.31 -16.72
CA ALA A 285 3.25 -6.24 -17.68
C ALA A 285 3.36 -4.84 -17.04
N ALA A 286 2.96 -4.69 -15.78
CA ALA A 286 3.12 -3.45 -15.02
C ALA A 286 4.60 -3.10 -14.82
N ALA A 287 5.45 -4.07 -14.47
CA ALA A 287 6.89 -3.87 -14.34
C ALA A 287 7.52 -3.40 -15.66
N GLN A 288 7.19 -4.06 -16.77
CA GLN A 288 7.64 -3.66 -18.10
C GLN A 288 7.25 -2.21 -18.43
N SER A 289 6.00 -1.81 -18.10
CA SER A 289 5.52 -0.44 -18.33
C SER A 289 6.25 0.57 -17.44
N MET A 290 6.58 0.22 -16.20
CA MET A 290 7.37 1.07 -15.30
C MET A 290 8.82 1.26 -15.79
N ASP A 291 9.38 0.28 -16.50
CA ASP A 291 10.72 0.33 -17.12
C ASP A 291 10.68 0.90 -18.55
N GLY A 292 9.51 1.33 -19.04
CA GLY A 292 9.34 1.96 -20.35
C GLY A 292 9.37 0.99 -21.54
N THR A 293 9.17 -0.32 -21.30
CA THR A 293 9.22 -1.37 -22.35
C THR A 293 7.85 -2.01 -22.64
N GLY A 294 6.80 -1.60 -21.92
CA GLY A 294 5.44 -2.14 -22.01
C GLY A 294 4.42 -1.15 -22.57
N LEU A 295 3.19 -1.23 -22.09
CA LEU A 295 2.13 -0.26 -22.35
C LEU A 295 2.51 1.11 -21.77
N GLU A 296 1.89 2.16 -22.31
CA GLU A 296 1.97 3.48 -21.67
C GLU A 296 1.57 3.39 -20.20
N LEU A 297 2.42 3.95 -19.32
CA LEU A 297 2.33 3.71 -17.88
C LEU A 297 0.97 4.07 -17.26
N PRO A 298 0.30 5.19 -17.61
CA PRO A 298 -1.05 5.49 -17.13
C PRO A 298 -2.09 4.45 -17.54
N GLN A 299 -2.01 3.93 -18.77
CA GLN A 299 -2.90 2.87 -19.27
C GLN A 299 -2.64 1.55 -18.55
N ALA A 300 -1.36 1.16 -18.43
CA ALA A 300 -0.96 -0.04 -17.68
C ALA A 300 -1.50 0.00 -16.23
N SER A 301 -1.41 1.15 -15.58
CA SER A 301 -1.92 1.34 -14.21
C SER A 301 -3.42 1.11 -14.08
N ILE A 302 -4.23 1.54 -15.07
CA ILE A 302 -5.68 1.35 -15.06
C ILE A 302 -6.03 -0.11 -15.33
N HIS A 303 -5.48 -0.68 -16.41
CA HIS A 303 -5.84 -2.02 -16.87
C HIS A 303 -5.32 -3.12 -15.94
N ALA A 304 -4.08 -2.99 -15.44
CA ALA A 304 -3.53 -3.95 -14.48
C ALA A 304 -4.37 -4.00 -13.20
N ARG A 305 -4.71 -2.84 -12.62
CA ARG A 305 -5.55 -2.80 -11.40
C ARG A 305 -6.94 -3.36 -11.64
N ALA A 306 -7.57 -3.06 -12.77
CA ALA A 306 -8.89 -3.60 -13.09
C ALA A 306 -8.84 -5.13 -13.22
N ALA A 307 -7.93 -5.66 -14.04
CA ALA A 307 -7.80 -7.08 -14.27
C ALA A 307 -7.40 -7.85 -12.98
N ILE A 308 -6.52 -7.27 -12.15
CA ILE A 308 -6.14 -7.86 -10.87
C ILE A 308 -7.33 -7.86 -9.91
N SER A 309 -8.09 -6.77 -9.83
CA SER A 309 -9.30 -6.67 -9.01
C SER A 309 -10.33 -7.73 -9.40
N ASP A 310 -10.63 -7.85 -10.70
CA ASP A 310 -11.59 -8.83 -11.21
C ASP A 310 -11.14 -10.27 -10.92
N ALA A 311 -9.88 -10.58 -11.22
CA ALA A 311 -9.31 -11.90 -10.94
C ALA A 311 -9.30 -12.21 -9.42
N SER A 312 -9.10 -11.21 -8.57
CA SER A 312 -9.15 -11.34 -7.11
C SER A 312 -10.54 -11.73 -6.64
N HIS A 313 -11.58 -11.05 -7.09
CA HIS A 313 -12.98 -11.37 -6.74
C HIS A 313 -13.34 -12.79 -7.18
N VAL A 314 -12.99 -13.18 -8.41
CA VAL A 314 -13.25 -14.54 -8.92
C VAL A 314 -12.52 -15.59 -8.07
N LEU A 315 -11.25 -15.33 -7.68
CA LEU A 315 -10.48 -16.25 -6.85
C LEU A 315 -11.10 -16.41 -5.45
N LEU A 316 -11.47 -15.30 -4.81
CA LEU A 316 -12.06 -15.32 -3.47
C LEU A 316 -13.40 -16.06 -3.45
N ASP A 317 -14.23 -15.88 -4.49
CA ASP A 317 -15.51 -16.58 -4.63
C ASP A 317 -15.31 -18.08 -4.90
N GLU A 318 -14.37 -18.46 -5.75
CA GLU A 318 -14.05 -19.85 -6.02
C GLU A 318 -13.49 -20.56 -4.76
N ALA A 319 -12.56 -19.88 -4.05
CA ALA A 319 -12.02 -20.39 -2.80
C ALA A 319 -13.11 -20.61 -1.74
N ALA A 320 -14.03 -19.66 -1.58
CA ALA A 320 -15.14 -19.79 -0.62
C ALA A 320 -16.08 -20.94 -0.97
N ARG A 321 -16.47 -21.06 -2.24
CA ARG A 321 -17.34 -22.16 -2.70
C ARG A 321 -16.68 -23.52 -2.53
N ALA A 322 -15.41 -23.63 -2.89
CA ALA A 322 -14.69 -24.91 -2.86
C ALA A 322 -14.31 -25.34 -1.44
N CYS A 323 -13.84 -24.41 -0.59
CA CYS A 323 -13.43 -24.72 0.77
C CYS A 323 -14.61 -24.85 1.74
N GLY A 324 -15.77 -24.24 1.41
CA GLY A 324 -16.96 -24.23 2.27
C GLY A 324 -16.80 -23.29 3.48
N SER A 325 -17.72 -23.38 4.43
CA SER A 325 -17.81 -22.44 5.56
C SER A 325 -16.77 -22.65 6.67
N ARG A 326 -16.17 -23.83 6.76
CA ARG A 326 -15.30 -24.20 7.89
C ARG A 326 -14.08 -23.26 8.09
N PRO A 327 -13.31 -22.89 7.05
CA PRO A 327 -12.18 -21.95 7.20
C PRO A 327 -12.62 -20.60 7.78
N PHE A 328 -13.77 -20.10 7.35
CA PHE A 328 -14.30 -18.79 7.77
C PHE A 328 -14.89 -18.83 9.19
N ALA A 329 -15.48 -19.95 9.59
CA ALA A 329 -15.98 -20.13 10.96
C ALA A 329 -14.85 -20.30 12.01
N ARG A 330 -13.63 -20.63 11.58
CA ARG A 330 -12.48 -20.91 12.45
C ARG A 330 -11.39 -19.86 12.38
N ALA A 331 -11.63 -18.74 11.71
CA ALA A 331 -10.66 -17.66 11.53
C ALA A 331 -9.27 -18.17 11.08
N THR A 332 -9.24 -18.93 9.97
CA THR A 332 -8.00 -19.46 9.40
C THR A 332 -7.25 -18.42 8.58
N GLU A 333 -6.09 -18.78 8.05
CA GLU A 333 -5.33 -17.95 7.11
C GLU A 333 -6.17 -17.57 5.87
N LEU A 334 -7.00 -18.47 5.34
CA LEU A 334 -7.89 -18.18 4.21
C LEU A 334 -8.92 -17.09 4.58
N ASP A 335 -9.50 -17.16 5.78
CA ASP A 335 -10.43 -16.13 6.27
C ASP A 335 -9.74 -14.76 6.38
N ARG A 336 -8.55 -14.71 6.99
CA ARG A 336 -7.78 -13.48 7.10
C ARG A 336 -7.42 -12.90 5.74
N ALA A 337 -6.82 -13.71 4.85
CA ALA A 337 -6.41 -13.27 3.52
C ALA A 337 -7.60 -12.75 2.69
N ARG A 338 -8.78 -13.38 2.80
CA ARG A 338 -10.00 -12.90 2.17
C ARG A 338 -10.41 -11.53 2.69
N ARG A 339 -10.52 -11.36 3.99
CA ARG A 339 -10.96 -10.11 4.62
C ARG A 339 -10.00 -8.95 4.32
N ASP A 340 -8.69 -9.21 4.36
CA ASP A 340 -7.67 -8.21 4.06
C ASP A 340 -7.77 -7.73 2.61
N LEU A 341 -7.88 -8.67 1.66
CA LEU A 341 -7.95 -8.34 0.23
C LEU A 341 -9.28 -7.64 -0.12
N GLU A 342 -10.43 -8.11 0.39
CA GLU A 342 -11.72 -7.49 0.17
C GLU A 342 -11.73 -6.01 0.61
N VAL A 343 -11.16 -5.71 1.78
CA VAL A 343 -11.07 -4.33 2.28
C VAL A 343 -10.12 -3.50 1.43
N PHE A 344 -8.98 -4.06 1.01
CA PHE A 344 -8.00 -3.28 0.26
C PHE A 344 -8.45 -2.96 -1.16
N LEU A 345 -9.17 -3.86 -1.82
CA LEU A 345 -9.75 -3.62 -3.16
C LEU A 345 -10.72 -2.43 -3.17
N LEU A 346 -11.39 -2.11 -2.06
CA LEU A 346 -12.29 -0.98 -1.94
C LEU A 346 -11.58 0.39 -1.89
N GLN A 347 -10.27 0.44 -1.67
CA GLN A 347 -9.51 1.69 -1.54
C GLN A 347 -9.54 2.52 -2.83
N HIS A 348 -9.58 1.90 -4.00
CA HIS A 348 -9.52 2.56 -5.29
C HIS A 348 -10.82 2.35 -6.08
N ARG A 349 -11.53 3.45 -6.35
CA ARG A 349 -12.66 3.44 -7.28
C ARG A 349 -12.14 3.45 -8.71
N LEU A 350 -12.09 2.29 -9.36
CA LEU A 350 -11.58 2.13 -10.71
C LEU A 350 -12.59 2.53 -11.79
N ASP A 351 -13.90 2.38 -11.52
CA ASP A 351 -14.96 2.63 -12.50
C ASP A 351 -14.88 4.00 -13.22
N PRO A 352 -14.64 5.13 -12.52
CA PRO A 352 -14.50 6.42 -13.21
C PRO A 352 -13.26 6.50 -14.11
N LEU A 353 -12.21 5.74 -13.82
CA LEU A 353 -11.01 5.69 -14.65
C LEU A 353 -11.23 4.84 -15.88
N LEU A 354 -11.86 3.68 -15.71
CA LEU A 354 -12.24 2.78 -16.81
C LEU A 354 -13.25 3.44 -17.75
N ALA A 355 -14.26 4.13 -17.22
CA ALA A 355 -15.23 4.87 -18.04
C ALA A 355 -14.51 5.91 -18.95
N ARG A 356 -13.61 6.72 -18.38
CA ARG A 356 -12.84 7.68 -19.17
C ARG A 356 -11.95 7.03 -20.23
N ALA A 357 -11.30 5.91 -19.89
CA ALA A 357 -10.48 5.18 -20.86
C ALA A 357 -11.34 4.59 -21.99
N GLY A 358 -12.52 4.07 -21.66
CA GLY A 358 -13.50 3.58 -22.63
C GLY A 358 -14.02 4.68 -23.56
N ASP A 359 -14.42 5.83 -23.01
CA ASP A 359 -14.89 6.97 -23.81
C ASP A 359 -13.82 7.47 -24.78
N ALA A 360 -12.55 7.51 -24.34
CA ALA A 360 -11.44 7.88 -25.22
C ALA A 360 -11.26 6.87 -26.36
N ALA A 361 -11.36 5.57 -26.10
CA ALA A 361 -11.26 4.53 -27.11
C ALA A 361 -12.44 4.57 -28.10
N LEU A 362 -13.66 4.83 -27.62
CA LEU A 362 -14.84 4.99 -28.49
C LEU A 362 -14.70 6.21 -29.41
N SER A 363 -14.15 7.32 -28.91
CA SER A 363 -13.92 8.52 -29.73
C SER A 363 -12.91 8.25 -30.84
N GLN A 364 -11.83 7.52 -30.56
CA GLN A 364 -10.81 7.15 -31.56
C GLN A 364 -11.30 6.14 -32.60
N ALA A 365 -12.33 5.34 -32.30
CA ALA A 365 -12.87 4.35 -33.22
C ALA A 365 -13.80 4.97 -34.29
N VAL A 366 -14.17 6.24 -34.15
CA VAL A 366 -15.07 6.98 -35.08
C VAL A 366 -14.28 7.87 -36.02
N ASP A 367 -13.02 8.20 -35.66
CA ASP A 367 -12.07 8.94 -36.53
C ASP A 367 -11.34 7.98 -37.48
#